data_8857bd18de87031c80b4e40ef9984d53
#
_entry.id   8857bd18de87031c80b4e40ef9984d53
#
_cell.length_a   1.000
_cell.length_b   1.000
_cell.length_c   1.000
_cell.angle_alpha   90.00
_cell.angle_beta   90.00
_cell.angle_gamma   90.00
#
_symmetry.space_group_name_H-M   'P 1'
#
loop_
_entity.id
_entity.type
_entity.pdbx_description
1 polymer ?
#
loop_
_entity_poly.entity_id
_entity_poly.type
_entity_poly.pdbx_seq_one_letter_code
_entity_poly.pdbx_strand_id
1 'polypeptide(L)'
;MLNNKINKDVAAIAHYRSEYLRVEKNLAGNTLTPLQDIRLAALEEFSRTGFPSKKQEDWKYTSLTALGETPFSFQPVLSQLNNATQTRLEQLATSYRLVFINGLFAKHLSTLAILPHHGMMTHFAGMLEHHPEQLFAHWQPKDTIEKNSFVHLNTAFMHDGAYIYLPANTQLQSPIELLFIQTGEQEQFIPLRNI
;
A
#
# COMPACT_ATOMS: atom_id res chain seq x y z
N MET A 1 -24.82 -8.68 23.30
CA MET A 1 -23.47 -8.23 22.88
C MET A 1 -22.95 -8.93 21.63
N LEU A 2 -23.19 -10.23 21.40
CA LEU A 2 -22.74 -10.95 20.18
C LEU A 2 -23.37 -10.40 18.88
N ASN A 3 -24.67 -10.13 18.87
CA ASN A 3 -25.38 -9.62 17.68
C ASN A 3 -24.89 -8.24 17.21
N ASN A 4 -24.49 -7.37 18.13
CA ASN A 4 -24.03 -6.02 17.80
C ASN A 4 -22.63 -6.05 17.14
N LYS A 5 -21.79 -7.05 17.45
CA LYS A 5 -20.46 -7.22 16.87
C LYS A 5 -20.53 -7.82 15.47
N ILE A 6 -21.38 -8.81 15.25
CA ILE A 6 -21.61 -9.42 13.93
C ILE A 6 -22.10 -8.35 12.95
N ASN A 7 -23.01 -7.45 13.37
CA ASN A 7 -23.50 -6.37 12.53
C ASN A 7 -22.42 -5.33 12.17
N LYS A 8 -21.45 -5.05 13.06
CA LYS A 8 -20.37 -4.08 12.80
C LYS A 8 -19.33 -4.62 11.82
N ASP A 9 -18.94 -5.89 11.97
CA ASP A 9 -18.02 -6.53 11.03
C ASP A 9 -18.64 -6.62 9.62
N VAL A 10 -19.94 -6.89 9.52
CA VAL A 10 -20.69 -6.90 8.25
C VAL A 10 -20.72 -5.51 7.62
N ALA A 11 -20.94 -4.45 8.41
CA ALA A 11 -20.96 -3.07 7.91
C ALA A 11 -19.59 -2.63 7.40
N ALA A 12 -18.50 -2.96 8.11
CA ALA A 12 -17.13 -2.66 7.67
C ALA A 12 -16.79 -3.39 6.37
N ILE A 13 -17.11 -4.67 6.27
CA ILE A 13 -16.91 -5.47 5.05
C ILE A 13 -17.68 -4.86 3.87
N ALA A 14 -18.95 -4.52 4.06
CA ALA A 14 -19.78 -3.91 3.03
C ALA A 14 -19.21 -2.56 2.58
N HIS A 15 -18.70 -1.75 3.51
CA HIS A 15 -18.06 -0.48 3.21
C HIS A 15 -16.83 -0.69 2.30
N TYR A 16 -15.86 -1.54 2.68
CA TYR A 16 -14.65 -1.74 1.88
C TYR A 16 -14.94 -2.40 0.53
N ARG A 17 -15.94 -3.27 0.42
CA ARG A 17 -16.40 -3.78 -0.88
C ARG A 17 -16.96 -2.68 -1.77
N SER A 18 -17.75 -1.77 -1.22
CA SER A 18 -18.28 -0.60 -1.94
C SER A 18 -17.17 0.33 -2.38
N GLU A 19 -16.20 0.61 -1.50
CA GLU A 19 -15.02 1.41 -1.82
C GLU A 19 -14.20 0.79 -2.95
N TYR A 20 -13.98 -0.52 -2.92
CA TYR A 20 -13.25 -1.21 -3.99
C TYR A 20 -13.95 -1.01 -5.35
N LEU A 21 -15.25 -1.26 -5.43
CA LEU A 21 -16.03 -1.07 -6.66
C LEU A 21 -16.00 0.37 -7.17
N ARG A 22 -15.89 1.34 -6.27
CA ARG A 22 -15.77 2.75 -6.62
C ARG A 22 -14.41 3.08 -7.27
N VAL A 23 -13.33 2.42 -6.84
CA VAL A 23 -11.97 2.80 -7.21
C VAL A 23 -11.25 1.81 -8.13
N GLU A 24 -11.74 0.59 -8.30
CA GLU A 24 -11.07 -0.50 -9.04
C GLU A 24 -10.55 -0.09 -10.42
N LYS A 25 -11.34 0.73 -11.15
CA LYS A 25 -10.99 1.23 -12.50
C LYS A 25 -9.86 2.26 -12.50
N ASN A 26 -9.56 2.85 -11.34
CA ASN A 26 -8.54 3.87 -11.19
C ASN A 26 -7.27 3.33 -10.48
N LEU A 27 -7.27 2.07 -10.07
CA LEU A 27 -6.10 1.46 -9.49
C LEU A 27 -5.01 1.24 -10.56
N ALA A 28 -3.74 1.44 -10.19
CA ALA A 28 -2.61 1.19 -11.10
C ALA A 28 -2.65 -0.24 -11.63
N GLY A 29 -2.40 -0.43 -12.93
CA GLY A 29 -2.44 -1.75 -13.57
C GLY A 29 -3.84 -2.38 -13.64
N ASN A 30 -4.91 -1.59 -13.63
CA ASN A 30 -6.30 -2.07 -13.71
C ASN A 30 -6.64 -2.83 -14.99
N THR A 31 -5.82 -2.75 -16.02
CA THR A 31 -5.95 -3.51 -17.28
C THR A 31 -5.23 -4.86 -17.25
N LEU A 32 -4.43 -5.14 -16.22
CA LEU A 32 -3.66 -6.37 -16.06
C LEU A 32 -4.50 -7.45 -15.38
N THR A 33 -5.06 -8.38 -16.16
CA THR A 33 -5.94 -9.45 -15.64
C THR A 33 -5.33 -10.21 -14.45
N PRO A 34 -4.05 -10.66 -14.47
CA PRO A 34 -3.49 -11.37 -13.31
C PRO A 34 -3.49 -10.53 -12.03
N LEU A 35 -3.31 -9.20 -12.14
CA LEU A 35 -3.35 -8.31 -10.99
C LEU A 35 -4.77 -8.13 -10.46
N GLN A 36 -5.76 -8.07 -11.35
CA GLN A 36 -7.17 -8.00 -10.94
C GLN A 36 -7.62 -9.26 -10.22
N ASP A 37 -7.23 -10.43 -10.71
CA ASP A 37 -7.54 -11.71 -10.07
C ASP A 37 -6.96 -11.76 -8.64
N ILE A 38 -5.74 -11.30 -8.44
CA ILE A 38 -5.09 -11.19 -7.13
C ILE A 38 -5.85 -10.24 -6.21
N ARG A 39 -6.25 -9.07 -6.70
CA ARG A 39 -7.03 -8.08 -5.92
C ARG A 39 -8.38 -8.61 -5.49
N LEU A 40 -9.10 -9.23 -6.42
CA LEU A 40 -10.42 -9.82 -6.15
C LEU A 40 -10.32 -10.96 -5.14
N ALA A 41 -9.37 -11.87 -5.30
CA ALA A 41 -9.15 -12.96 -4.35
C ALA A 41 -8.83 -12.40 -2.94
N ALA A 42 -8.01 -11.37 -2.85
CA ALA A 42 -7.70 -10.72 -1.58
C ALA A 42 -8.92 -10.03 -0.96
N LEU A 43 -9.76 -9.36 -1.76
CA LEU A 43 -11.00 -8.74 -1.30
C LEU A 43 -12.00 -9.79 -0.77
N GLU A 44 -12.08 -10.93 -1.43
CA GLU A 44 -12.92 -12.05 -0.98
C GLU A 44 -12.42 -12.61 0.34
N GLU A 45 -11.11 -12.82 0.50
CA GLU A 45 -10.52 -13.28 1.76
C GLU A 45 -10.72 -12.26 2.89
N PHE A 46 -10.55 -10.96 2.64
CA PHE A 46 -10.91 -9.93 3.60
C PHE A 46 -12.41 -9.99 3.96
N SER A 47 -13.27 -10.18 2.96
CA SER A 47 -14.72 -10.26 3.17
C SER A 47 -15.12 -11.47 4.02
N ARG A 48 -14.38 -12.56 3.91
CA ARG A 48 -14.62 -13.80 4.68
C ARG A 48 -14.10 -13.68 6.12
N THR A 49 -12.98 -13.00 6.34
CA THR A 49 -12.30 -12.94 7.63
C THR A 49 -12.65 -11.71 8.47
N GLY A 50 -12.96 -10.58 7.82
CA GLY A 50 -13.16 -9.29 8.47
C GLY A 50 -11.90 -8.79 9.18
N PHE A 51 -12.04 -7.78 10.02
CA PHE A 51 -10.94 -7.33 10.88
C PHE A 51 -10.63 -8.33 12.00
N PRO A 52 -9.36 -8.46 12.42
CA PRO A 52 -8.97 -9.33 13.51
C PRO A 52 -9.72 -8.97 14.81
N SER A 53 -9.93 -9.96 15.64
CA SER A 53 -10.61 -9.78 16.93
C SER A 53 -9.68 -10.12 18.08
N LYS A 54 -9.97 -9.61 19.27
CA LYS A 54 -9.25 -9.94 20.52
C LYS A 54 -9.25 -11.44 20.87
N LYS A 55 -10.00 -12.27 20.15
CA LYS A 55 -9.97 -13.73 20.29
C LYS A 55 -8.76 -14.37 19.61
N GLN A 56 -8.14 -13.66 18.68
CA GLN A 56 -6.90 -14.08 18.02
C GLN A 56 -5.72 -13.68 18.91
N GLU A 57 -4.78 -14.59 19.12
CA GLU A 57 -3.67 -14.40 20.07
C GLU A 57 -2.86 -13.14 19.76
N ASP A 58 -2.52 -12.91 18.49
CA ASP A 58 -1.75 -11.74 18.04
C ASP A 58 -2.45 -10.40 18.30
N TRP A 59 -3.78 -10.41 18.49
CA TRP A 59 -4.62 -9.22 18.65
C TRP A 59 -5.26 -9.11 20.04
N LYS A 60 -4.92 -10.00 20.96
CA LYS A 60 -5.54 -10.12 22.29
C LYS A 60 -5.56 -8.82 23.07
N TYR A 61 -4.50 -8.03 22.96
CA TYR A 61 -4.34 -6.76 23.69
C TYR A 61 -4.64 -5.52 22.83
N THR A 62 -5.00 -5.69 21.55
CA THR A 62 -5.25 -4.58 20.62
C THR A 62 -6.72 -4.57 20.22
N SER A 63 -7.41 -3.45 20.46
CA SER A 63 -8.79 -3.28 20.03
C SER A 63 -8.83 -2.59 18.67
N LEU A 64 -9.44 -3.23 17.69
CA LEU A 64 -9.68 -2.68 16.35
C LEU A 64 -11.13 -2.18 16.17
N THR A 65 -11.88 -2.02 17.28
CA THR A 65 -13.28 -1.61 17.21
C THR A 65 -13.45 -0.25 16.52
N ALA A 66 -12.64 0.73 16.89
CA ALA A 66 -12.69 2.06 16.27
C ALA A 66 -12.38 2.00 14.76
N LEU A 67 -11.38 1.19 14.37
CA LEU A 67 -11.02 1.00 12.96
C LEU A 67 -12.18 0.39 12.15
N GLY A 68 -12.88 -0.59 12.70
CA GLY A 68 -14.05 -1.21 12.05
C GLY A 68 -15.30 -0.30 12.00
N GLU A 69 -15.36 0.73 12.85
CA GLU A 69 -16.48 1.69 12.92
C GLU A 69 -16.23 2.95 12.08
N THR A 70 -14.98 3.20 11.69
CA THR A 70 -14.61 4.37 10.90
C THR A 70 -14.66 4.03 9.42
N PRO A 71 -15.48 4.72 8.62
CA PRO A 71 -15.61 4.48 7.18
C PRO A 71 -14.47 5.15 6.40
N PHE A 72 -13.25 4.65 6.55
CA PHE A 72 -12.11 5.18 5.80
C PHE A 72 -12.32 5.10 4.29
N SER A 73 -12.03 6.17 3.58
CA SER A 73 -12.07 6.21 2.13
C SER A 73 -10.69 6.03 1.50
N PHE A 74 -10.64 5.41 0.32
CA PHE A 74 -9.45 5.36 -0.51
C PHE A 74 -9.48 6.52 -1.51
N GLN A 75 -8.67 7.54 -1.28
CA GLN A 75 -8.56 8.70 -2.16
C GLN A 75 -7.09 9.12 -2.28
N PRO A 76 -6.30 8.44 -3.10
CA PRO A 76 -4.92 8.84 -3.32
C PRO A 76 -4.89 10.17 -4.05
N VAL A 77 -4.43 11.22 -3.38
CA VAL A 77 -4.32 12.58 -3.93
C VAL A 77 -2.92 13.11 -3.65
N LEU A 78 -2.22 13.48 -4.71
CA LEU A 78 -0.93 14.15 -4.56
C LEU A 78 -1.16 15.58 -4.07
N SER A 79 -0.95 15.81 -2.79
CA SER A 79 -1.09 17.11 -2.15
C SER A 79 0.24 17.85 -2.11
N GLN A 80 0.17 19.18 -2.14
CA GLN A 80 1.35 20.00 -1.91
C GLN A 80 1.71 19.99 -0.42
N LEU A 81 3.00 19.89 -0.15
CA LEU A 81 3.54 20.04 1.20
C LEU A 81 3.65 21.51 1.56
N ASN A 82 3.49 21.84 2.84
CA ASN A 82 3.82 23.17 3.31
C ASN A 82 5.33 23.45 3.20
N ASN A 83 5.69 24.72 3.11
CA ASN A 83 7.09 25.15 2.89
C ASN A 83 8.04 24.62 3.96
N ALA A 84 7.63 24.54 5.22
CA ALA A 84 8.48 24.04 6.30
C ALA A 84 8.84 22.55 6.11
N THR A 85 7.89 21.72 5.75
CA THR A 85 8.11 20.30 5.46
C THR A 85 8.98 20.14 4.22
N GLN A 86 8.72 20.91 3.16
CA GLN A 86 9.50 20.85 1.93
C GLN A 86 10.97 21.24 2.19
N THR A 87 11.22 22.35 2.89
CA THR A 87 12.57 22.79 3.26
C THR A 87 13.30 21.73 4.09
N ARG A 88 12.59 21.09 5.02
CA ARG A 88 13.18 20.01 5.82
C ARG A 88 13.58 18.80 4.98
N LEU A 89 12.76 18.42 4.00
CA LEU A 89 13.09 17.34 3.07
C LEU A 89 14.30 17.66 2.20
N GLU A 90 14.43 18.90 1.75
CA GLU A 90 15.58 19.37 0.97
C GLU A 90 16.88 19.32 1.80
N GLN A 91 16.82 19.67 3.08
CA GLN A 91 17.96 19.60 4.01
C GLN A 91 18.41 18.17 4.32
N LEU A 92 17.52 17.20 4.22
CA LEU A 92 17.78 15.76 4.44
C LEU A 92 18.21 15.06 3.13
N ALA A 93 18.82 15.76 2.19
CA ALA A 93 19.20 15.20 0.89
C ALA A 93 20.01 13.91 1.05
N THR A 94 19.50 12.81 0.47
CA THR A 94 20.15 11.51 0.40
C THR A 94 20.34 11.09 -1.06
N SER A 95 21.29 10.18 -1.32
CA SER A 95 21.57 9.70 -2.67
C SER A 95 20.41 8.86 -3.25
N TYR A 96 19.64 8.19 -2.39
CA TYR A 96 18.56 7.29 -2.78
C TYR A 96 17.32 7.59 -1.93
N ARG A 97 16.29 8.16 -2.56
CA ARG A 97 15.05 8.52 -1.84
C ARG A 97 13.83 8.29 -2.71
N LEU A 98 12.83 7.61 -2.16
CA LEU A 98 11.46 7.56 -2.68
C LEU A 98 10.52 8.24 -1.72
N VAL A 99 9.77 9.21 -2.20
CA VAL A 99 8.77 9.95 -1.41
C VAL A 99 7.38 9.63 -1.93
N PHE A 100 6.48 9.32 -1.00
CA PHE A 100 5.07 9.09 -1.29
C PHE A 100 4.23 10.06 -0.46
N ILE A 101 3.32 10.78 -1.10
CA ILE A 101 2.37 11.67 -0.44
C ILE A 101 0.97 11.10 -0.65
N ASN A 102 0.26 10.83 0.45
CA ASN A 102 -1.07 10.22 0.42
C ASN A 102 -1.15 8.98 -0.46
N GLY A 103 -0.08 8.15 -0.45
CA GLY A 103 -0.01 6.91 -1.21
C GLY A 103 0.43 7.04 -2.67
N LEU A 104 0.73 8.24 -3.16
CA LEU A 104 1.21 8.49 -4.52
C LEU A 104 2.69 8.89 -4.55
N PHE A 105 3.41 8.37 -5.51
CA PHE A 105 4.81 8.71 -5.74
C PHE A 105 5.01 10.19 -6.08
N ALA A 106 5.84 10.87 -5.29
CA ALA A 106 6.19 12.27 -5.46
C ALA A 106 7.56 12.40 -6.13
N LYS A 107 7.60 12.32 -7.47
CA LYS A 107 8.83 12.35 -8.25
C LYS A 107 9.73 13.56 -7.93
N HIS A 108 9.14 14.74 -7.78
CA HIS A 108 9.87 15.99 -7.54
C HIS A 108 10.58 16.08 -6.18
N LEU A 109 10.21 15.21 -5.22
CA LEU A 109 10.83 15.10 -3.89
C LEU A 109 11.70 13.85 -3.76
N SER A 110 11.72 13.01 -4.78
CA SER A 110 12.45 11.76 -4.79
C SER A 110 13.79 11.92 -5.52
N THR A 111 14.80 11.16 -5.08
CA THR A 111 16.12 11.11 -5.72
C THR A 111 16.32 9.70 -6.27
N LEU A 112 16.10 9.54 -7.57
CA LEU A 112 16.27 8.29 -8.30
C LEU A 112 17.69 8.24 -8.88
N ALA A 113 18.65 7.80 -8.09
CA ALA A 113 19.99 7.56 -8.58
C ALA A 113 20.10 6.18 -9.26
N ILE A 114 21.06 6.07 -10.19
CA ILE A 114 21.37 4.78 -10.82
C ILE A 114 21.99 3.86 -9.78
N LEU A 115 21.37 2.71 -9.57
CA LEU A 115 21.86 1.69 -8.67
C LEU A 115 22.98 0.85 -9.34
N PRO A 116 23.98 0.37 -8.57
CA PRO A 116 25.03 -0.49 -9.09
C PRO A 116 24.46 -1.81 -9.67
N HIS A 117 25.22 -2.44 -10.55
CA HIS A 117 24.94 -3.78 -11.08
C HIS A 117 23.54 -3.96 -11.69
N HIS A 118 23.02 -2.91 -12.36
CA HIS A 118 21.65 -2.92 -12.92
C HIS A 118 20.54 -3.07 -11.86
N GLY A 119 20.79 -2.65 -10.62
CA GLY A 119 19.76 -2.50 -9.60
C GLY A 119 18.70 -1.49 -10.04
N MET A 120 17.50 -1.64 -9.55
CA MET A 120 16.37 -0.77 -9.90
C MET A 120 15.72 -0.22 -8.64
N MET A 121 15.46 1.08 -8.64
CA MET A 121 14.69 1.75 -7.61
C MET A 121 13.65 2.66 -8.29
N THR A 122 12.39 2.36 -8.09
CA THR A 122 11.27 3.09 -8.65
C THR A 122 10.03 2.88 -7.78
N HIS A 123 8.85 3.17 -8.31
CA HIS A 123 7.59 2.96 -7.63
C HIS A 123 6.74 1.88 -8.31
N PHE A 124 5.86 1.25 -7.52
CA PHE A 124 5.09 0.08 -7.95
C PHE A 124 4.18 0.39 -9.15
N ALA A 125 3.46 1.53 -9.13
CA ALA A 125 2.61 1.92 -10.24
C ALA A 125 3.41 2.11 -11.55
N GLY A 126 4.61 2.68 -11.48
CA GLY A 126 5.50 2.81 -12.63
C GLY A 126 6.00 1.45 -13.16
N MET A 127 6.26 0.48 -12.29
CA MET A 127 6.58 -0.89 -12.71
C MET A 127 5.40 -1.55 -13.43
N LEU A 128 4.18 -1.38 -12.93
CA LEU A 128 2.97 -1.91 -13.58
C LEU A 128 2.73 -1.31 -14.96
N GLU A 129 3.07 -0.04 -15.15
CA GLU A 129 2.88 0.68 -16.42
C GLU A 129 3.96 0.33 -17.46
N HIS A 130 5.22 0.25 -17.05
CA HIS A 130 6.34 0.17 -17.99
C HIS A 130 7.03 -1.19 -18.04
N HIS A 131 6.99 -1.97 -16.94
CA HIS A 131 7.71 -3.22 -16.80
C HIS A 131 6.91 -4.31 -16.06
N PRO A 132 5.64 -4.57 -16.44
CA PRO A 132 4.78 -5.50 -15.72
C PRO A 132 5.34 -6.93 -15.68
N GLU A 133 5.95 -7.40 -16.78
CA GLU A 133 6.53 -8.75 -16.85
C GLU A 133 7.69 -8.91 -15.85
N GLN A 134 8.57 -7.91 -15.75
CA GLN A 134 9.68 -7.93 -14.81
C GLN A 134 9.18 -7.88 -13.36
N LEU A 135 8.14 -7.07 -13.09
CA LEU A 135 7.51 -7.04 -11.79
C LEU A 135 7.00 -8.42 -11.39
N PHE A 136 6.21 -9.08 -12.24
CA PHE A 136 5.65 -10.41 -11.97
C PHE A 136 6.71 -11.51 -11.89
N ALA A 137 7.86 -11.37 -12.57
CA ALA A 137 8.97 -12.30 -12.41
C ALA A 137 9.62 -12.23 -11.01
N HIS A 138 9.69 -11.06 -10.42
CA HIS A 138 10.28 -10.85 -9.10
C HIS A 138 9.25 -10.93 -7.96
N TRP A 139 8.02 -10.53 -8.22
CA TRP A 139 6.92 -10.56 -7.28
C TRP A 139 5.89 -11.61 -7.71
N GLN A 140 6.02 -12.77 -7.13
CA GLN A 140 4.96 -13.75 -7.16
C GLN A 140 4.18 -13.56 -5.86
N PRO A 141 2.92 -13.13 -5.91
CA PRO A 141 2.03 -13.23 -4.75
C PRO A 141 1.90 -14.73 -4.47
N LYS A 142 2.82 -15.22 -3.67
CA LYS A 142 2.76 -16.61 -3.22
C LYS A 142 1.46 -16.78 -2.48
N ASP A 143 0.90 -17.97 -2.58
CA ASP A 143 -0.19 -18.54 -1.80
C ASP A 143 0.07 -18.55 -0.28
N THR A 144 0.96 -17.70 0.23
CA THR A 144 0.93 -17.34 1.63
C THR A 144 -0.40 -16.63 1.84
N ILE A 145 -1.42 -17.46 2.04
CA ILE A 145 -2.60 -17.13 2.79
C ILE A 145 -2.07 -16.70 4.17
N GLU A 146 -1.43 -15.55 4.19
CA GLU A 146 -1.17 -14.88 5.45
C GLU A 146 -2.55 -14.66 6.03
N LYS A 147 -2.82 -15.30 7.18
CA LYS A 147 -4.10 -15.19 7.90
C LYS A 147 -4.34 -13.79 8.45
N ASN A 148 -3.77 -12.78 7.78
CA ASN A 148 -3.77 -11.40 8.19
C ASN A 148 -4.71 -10.58 7.29
N SER A 149 -5.85 -10.21 7.82
CA SER A 149 -6.87 -9.43 7.12
C SER A 149 -6.37 -8.08 6.60
N PHE A 150 -5.37 -7.46 7.25
CA PHE A 150 -4.78 -6.22 6.76
C PHE A 150 -3.93 -6.44 5.51
N VAL A 151 -3.26 -7.59 5.39
CA VAL A 151 -2.54 -7.95 4.17
C VAL A 151 -3.52 -8.16 3.03
N HIS A 152 -4.66 -8.81 3.28
CA HIS A 152 -5.70 -8.97 2.28
C HIS A 152 -6.26 -7.61 1.83
N LEU A 153 -6.60 -6.72 2.78
CA LEU A 153 -7.09 -5.40 2.46
C LEU A 153 -6.04 -4.56 1.69
N ASN A 154 -4.77 -4.59 2.12
CA ASN A 154 -3.67 -3.95 1.41
C ASN A 154 -3.52 -4.49 -0.02
N THR A 155 -3.60 -5.81 -0.20
CA THR A 155 -3.48 -6.44 -1.52
C THR A 155 -4.66 -6.07 -2.43
N ALA A 156 -5.89 -6.06 -1.90
CA ALA A 156 -7.06 -5.67 -2.68
C ALA A 156 -6.96 -4.25 -3.23
N PHE A 157 -6.48 -3.32 -2.43
CA PHE A 157 -6.40 -1.90 -2.81
C PHE A 157 -5.00 -1.44 -3.24
N MET A 158 -4.02 -2.34 -3.42
CA MET A 158 -2.68 -1.93 -3.80
C MET A 158 -2.69 -1.06 -5.05
N HIS A 159 -2.10 0.12 -4.93
CA HIS A 159 -2.09 1.13 -5.99
C HIS A 159 -0.68 1.60 -6.30
N ASP A 160 0.10 1.97 -5.26
CA ASP A 160 1.48 2.41 -5.41
C ASP A 160 2.33 1.96 -4.19
N GLY A 161 3.61 2.26 -4.20
CA GLY A 161 4.59 1.93 -3.19
C GLY A 161 5.99 1.81 -3.77
N ALA A 162 6.97 1.47 -2.96
CA ALA A 162 8.34 1.31 -3.42
C ALA A 162 8.56 -0.02 -4.14
N TYR A 163 9.30 0.03 -5.25
CA TYR A 163 9.90 -1.13 -5.88
C TYR A 163 11.41 -0.99 -5.88
N ILE A 164 12.11 -1.95 -5.24
CA ILE A 164 13.56 -1.95 -5.12
C ILE A 164 14.08 -3.33 -5.45
N TYR A 165 14.87 -3.41 -6.51
CA TYR A 165 15.57 -4.62 -6.91
C TYR A 165 17.07 -4.41 -6.78
N LEU A 166 17.73 -5.22 -5.98
CA LEU A 166 19.18 -5.24 -5.83
C LEU A 166 19.69 -6.64 -6.24
N PRO A 167 20.51 -6.72 -7.28
CA PRO A 167 21.17 -7.98 -7.65
C PRO A 167 22.04 -8.52 -6.50
N ALA A 168 22.29 -9.81 -6.51
CA ALA A 168 23.16 -10.46 -5.54
C ALA A 168 24.55 -9.76 -5.49
N ASN A 169 25.11 -9.67 -4.29
CA ASN A 169 26.40 -9.02 -4.02
C ASN A 169 26.45 -7.50 -4.32
N THR A 170 25.30 -6.84 -4.44
CA THR A 170 25.23 -5.39 -4.57
C THR A 170 25.46 -4.74 -3.21
N GLN A 171 26.38 -3.80 -3.13
CA GLN A 171 26.63 -2.97 -1.95
C GLN A 171 26.37 -1.50 -2.31
N LEU A 172 25.47 -0.86 -1.54
CA LEU A 172 25.18 0.56 -1.69
C LEU A 172 26.08 1.37 -0.76
N GLN A 173 26.51 2.53 -1.23
CA GLN A 173 27.34 3.47 -0.43
C GLN A 173 26.51 4.28 0.57
N SER A 174 25.21 4.38 0.34
CA SER A 174 24.27 5.11 1.21
C SER A 174 22.99 4.30 1.38
N PRO A 175 22.26 4.51 2.46
CA PRO A 175 20.96 3.87 2.66
C PRO A 175 19.93 4.37 1.65
N ILE A 176 18.94 3.51 1.35
CA ILE A 176 17.73 3.92 0.64
C ILE A 176 16.73 4.46 1.67
N GLU A 177 16.25 5.66 1.44
CA GLU A 177 15.25 6.31 2.27
C GLU A 177 13.86 6.19 1.62
N LEU A 178 12.91 5.64 2.36
CA LEU A 178 11.50 5.60 1.98
C LEU A 178 10.73 6.55 2.89
N LEU A 179 10.14 7.59 2.32
CA LEU A 179 9.35 8.57 3.06
C LEU A 179 7.88 8.46 2.67
N PHE A 180 7.05 8.20 3.66
CA PHE A 180 5.61 8.15 3.53
C PHE A 180 5.00 9.33 4.30
N ILE A 181 4.40 10.26 3.58
CA ILE A 181 3.84 11.49 4.14
C ILE A 181 2.34 11.45 3.93
N GLN A 182 1.60 11.62 5.02
CA GLN A 182 0.16 11.80 4.99
C GLN A 182 -0.19 13.23 5.32
N THR A 183 -1.02 13.84 4.49
CA THR A 183 -1.51 15.20 4.65
C THR A 183 -3.04 15.20 4.66
N GLY A 184 -3.64 16.20 5.31
CA GLY A 184 -5.09 16.35 5.38
C GLY A 184 -5.70 15.84 6.68
N GLU A 185 -6.97 16.21 6.91
CA GLU A 185 -7.74 15.87 8.12
C GLU A 185 -8.78 14.77 7.86
N GLN A 186 -8.87 14.28 6.63
CA GLN A 186 -9.88 13.28 6.25
C GLN A 186 -9.45 11.88 6.69
N GLU A 187 -10.43 11.09 7.07
CA GLU A 187 -10.27 9.68 7.39
C GLU A 187 -9.99 8.89 6.10
N GLN A 188 -8.71 8.73 5.79
CA GLN A 188 -8.22 8.03 4.61
C GLN A 188 -7.48 6.76 4.98
N PHE A 189 -7.63 5.75 4.14
CA PHE A 189 -6.83 4.56 4.20
C PHE A 189 -5.89 4.50 2.97
N ILE A 190 -4.61 4.29 3.23
CA ILE A 190 -3.55 4.37 2.22
C ILE A 190 -2.79 3.05 2.19
N PRO A 191 -3.18 2.12 1.32
CA PRO A 191 -2.48 0.85 1.15
C PRO A 191 -1.25 1.05 0.26
N LEU A 192 -0.07 0.98 0.85
CA LEU A 192 1.20 1.02 0.12
C LEU A 192 1.74 -0.41 -0.02
N ARG A 193 2.18 -0.76 -1.24
CA ARG A 193 2.81 -2.05 -1.53
C ARG A 193 4.28 -1.86 -1.87
N ASN A 194 5.14 -2.21 -0.93
CA ASN A 194 6.59 -2.19 -1.15
C ASN A 194 7.08 -3.59 -1.53
N ILE A 195 7.92 -3.69 -2.53
CA ILE A 195 8.45 -4.93 -3.11
C ILE A 195 9.96 -4.81 -3.25
#